data_71ef5e9894423922e833a0de86b9b54f
#
_entry.id   71ef5e9894423922e833a0de86b9b54f
#
_cell.length_a   1.000
_cell.length_b   1.000
_cell.length_c   1.000
_cell.angle_alpha   90.00
_cell.angle_beta   90.00
_cell.angle_gamma   90.00
#
_symmetry.space_group_name_H-M   'P 1'
#
loop_
_entity.id
_entity.type
_entity.pdbx_description
1 polymer ?
#
loop_
_entity_poly.entity_id
_entity_poly.type
_entity_poly.pdbx_seq_one_letter_code
_entity_poly.pdbx_strand_id
1 'polypeptide(L)'
;WFPLGSHGKLLPGIILTAVITGLVNVSNTYGAVRGTDVFYAQQGSSSSRYRRSFIISGFMTLVTVPFAVIPFSPFVLLTQTGDSSRKSFICGSVLCLFVAIVTPLTRLFCAIPLAISSAVMLVSYLPLLYSGLVFSQQITFTARNIYRLALPLFVGIFLMGLPPVYLQDLPLTIRPLLSNGLLVGILLAVLMENLIPWERIK
;
A
#
# COMPACT_ATOMS: atom_id res chain seq x y z
N TRP A 1 5.63 -15.79 -21.85
CA TRP A 1 6.14 -15.01 -20.72
C TRP A 1 6.91 -13.82 -21.25
N PHE A 2 6.34 -12.62 -21.18
CA PHE A 2 7.02 -11.38 -21.50
C PHE A 2 7.14 -10.57 -20.20
N PRO A 3 8.21 -10.72 -19.44
CA PRO A 3 8.37 -10.03 -18.16
C PRO A 3 8.41 -8.50 -18.30
N LEU A 4 8.73 -7.99 -19.50
CA LEU A 4 8.80 -6.55 -19.77
C LEU A 4 7.57 -6.01 -20.53
N GLY A 5 6.54 -6.82 -20.74
CA GLY A 5 5.36 -6.43 -21.53
C GLY A 5 5.64 -6.33 -23.03
N SER A 6 4.60 -6.25 -23.83
CA SER A 6 4.73 -5.88 -25.25
C SER A 6 5.01 -4.35 -25.32
N HIS A 7 5.69 -3.91 -26.39
CA HIS A 7 6.06 -2.52 -26.66
C HIS A 7 4.82 -1.61 -26.70
N GLY A 8 4.24 -1.32 -25.54
CA GLY A 8 3.19 -0.33 -25.38
C GLY A 8 3.76 1.07 -25.55
N LYS A 9 3.04 1.95 -26.23
CA LYS A 9 3.39 3.37 -26.24
C LYS A 9 3.43 3.89 -24.82
N LEU A 10 4.57 4.43 -24.39
CA LEU A 10 4.72 5.10 -23.10
C LEU A 10 3.89 6.38 -23.12
N LEU A 11 2.66 6.29 -22.66
CA LEU A 11 1.77 7.44 -22.54
C LEU A 11 2.23 8.30 -21.35
N PRO A 12 2.36 9.62 -21.52
CA PRO A 12 2.81 10.52 -20.43
C PRO A 12 1.99 10.38 -19.15
N GLY A 13 0.69 10.11 -19.27
CA GLY A 13 -0.18 9.88 -18.10
C GLY A 13 0.17 8.62 -17.31
N ILE A 14 0.62 7.56 -17.96
CA ILE A 14 1.07 6.34 -17.29
C ILE A 14 2.36 6.60 -16.53
N ILE A 15 3.30 7.32 -17.13
CA ILE A 15 4.57 7.68 -16.49
C ILE A 15 4.30 8.54 -15.26
N LEU A 16 3.48 9.58 -15.40
CA LEU A 16 3.12 10.46 -14.29
C LEU A 16 2.47 9.68 -13.13
N THR A 17 1.50 8.83 -13.44
CA THR A 17 0.82 7.99 -12.45
C THR A 17 1.80 7.04 -11.78
N ALA A 18 2.71 6.42 -12.53
CA ALA A 18 3.72 5.51 -11.98
C ALA A 18 4.68 6.23 -11.02
N VAL A 19 5.14 7.44 -11.37
CA VAL A 19 6.01 8.25 -10.49
C VAL A 19 5.28 8.61 -9.19
N ILE A 20 4.04 9.10 -9.29
CA ILE A 20 3.26 9.49 -8.10
C ILE A 20 2.96 8.26 -7.24
N THR A 21 2.58 7.13 -7.84
CA THR A 21 2.36 5.87 -7.12
C THR A 21 3.63 5.39 -6.43
N GLY A 22 4.78 5.52 -7.08
CA GLY A 22 6.09 5.22 -6.47
C GLY A 22 6.37 6.07 -5.23
N LEU A 23 6.10 7.37 -5.31
CA LEU A 23 6.25 8.28 -4.15
C LEU A 23 5.28 7.91 -3.01
N VAL A 24 4.03 7.57 -3.32
CA VAL A 24 3.06 7.09 -2.34
C VAL A 24 3.53 5.77 -1.69
N ASN A 25 4.17 4.89 -2.45
CA ASN A 25 4.70 3.63 -1.92
C ASN A 25 5.85 3.84 -0.91
N VAL A 26 6.57 4.95 -0.99
CA VAL A 26 7.54 5.36 0.05
C VAL A 26 6.84 5.55 1.39
N SER A 27 5.67 6.20 1.41
CA SER A 27 4.86 6.37 2.62
C SER A 27 4.38 5.02 3.18
N ASN A 28 4.06 4.06 2.32
CA ASN A 28 3.70 2.70 2.70
C ASN A 28 4.85 1.98 3.43
N THR A 29 6.07 2.09 2.90
CA THR A 29 7.27 1.55 3.55
C THR A 29 7.52 2.21 4.91
N TYR A 30 7.34 3.53 5.00
CA TYR A 30 7.44 4.27 6.26
C TYR A 30 6.41 3.76 7.28
N GLY A 31 5.14 3.66 6.88
CA GLY A 31 4.06 3.16 7.73
C GLY A 31 4.31 1.73 8.23
N ALA A 32 4.81 0.85 7.36
CA ALA A 32 5.16 -0.52 7.73
C ALA A 32 6.30 -0.56 8.78
N VAL A 33 7.35 0.22 8.60
CA VAL A 33 8.45 0.30 9.58
C VAL A 33 7.97 0.91 10.90
N ARG A 34 7.15 1.98 10.84
CA ARG A 34 6.57 2.64 12.01
C ARG A 34 5.64 1.71 12.79
N GLY A 35 4.79 0.95 12.10
CA GLY A 35 3.90 -0.03 12.72
C GLY A 35 4.64 -1.13 13.48
N THR A 36 5.90 -1.40 13.15
CA THR A 36 6.74 -2.39 13.83
C THR A 36 7.61 -1.81 14.95
N ASP A 37 7.60 -0.48 15.18
CA ASP A 37 8.41 0.15 16.22
C ASP A 37 8.12 -0.41 17.63
N VAL A 38 6.87 -0.78 17.89
CA VAL A 38 6.46 -1.37 19.17
C VAL A 38 7.23 -2.65 19.50
N PHE A 39 7.52 -3.48 18.47
CA PHE A 39 8.25 -4.75 18.65
C PHE A 39 9.75 -4.58 18.81
N TYR A 40 10.28 -3.42 18.38
CA TYR A 40 11.72 -3.14 18.35
C TYR A 40 12.14 -1.97 19.26
N ALA A 41 11.26 -1.50 20.14
CA ALA A 41 11.48 -0.35 21.01
C ALA A 41 12.77 -0.45 21.85
N GLN A 42 13.22 -1.67 22.19
CA GLN A 42 14.43 -1.91 22.98
C GLN A 42 15.75 -1.84 22.17
N GLN A 43 15.70 -1.76 20.85
CA GLN A 43 16.90 -1.84 20.00
C GLN A 43 17.52 -0.49 19.62
N GLY A 44 17.10 0.61 20.24
CA GLY A 44 17.72 1.93 20.05
C GLY A 44 17.27 2.65 18.78
N SER A 45 17.94 3.76 18.49
CA SER A 45 17.57 4.73 17.45
C SER A 45 17.16 4.10 16.12
N SER A 46 15.97 4.39 15.71
CA SER A 46 15.30 3.87 14.52
C SER A 46 15.89 4.36 13.18
N SER A 47 16.68 5.43 13.15
CA SER A 47 17.16 6.04 11.90
C SER A 47 17.88 5.06 10.97
N SER A 48 18.79 4.23 11.49
CA SER A 48 19.50 3.23 10.67
C SER A 48 18.57 2.12 10.19
N ARG A 49 17.54 1.77 10.97
CA ARG A 49 16.52 0.79 10.58
C ARG A 49 15.68 1.31 9.42
N TYR A 50 15.19 2.54 9.50
CA TYR A 50 14.45 3.18 8.41
C TYR A 50 15.29 3.24 7.14
N ARG A 51 16.51 3.76 7.23
CA ARG A 51 17.43 3.85 6.08
C ARG A 51 17.67 2.48 5.42
N ARG A 52 17.94 1.44 6.20
CA ARG A 52 18.14 0.08 5.67
C ARG A 52 16.86 -0.46 5.02
N SER A 53 15.70 -0.26 5.62
CA SER A 53 14.41 -0.70 5.07
C SER A 53 14.14 -0.04 3.72
N PHE A 54 14.36 1.27 3.59
CA PHE A 54 14.19 1.98 2.32
C PHE A 54 15.15 1.49 1.24
N ILE A 55 16.43 1.29 1.58
CA ILE A 55 17.43 0.78 0.63
C ILE A 55 17.04 -0.62 0.16
N ILE A 56 16.68 -1.52 1.08
CA ILE A 56 16.30 -2.89 0.74
C ILE A 56 15.00 -2.90 -0.09
N SER A 57 13.99 -2.14 0.30
CA SER A 57 12.74 -2.05 -0.46
C SER A 57 12.96 -1.50 -1.86
N GLY A 58 13.78 -0.45 -2.00
CA GLY A 58 14.12 0.12 -3.30
C GLY A 58 14.87 -0.87 -4.18
N PHE A 59 15.87 -1.56 -3.63
CA PHE A 59 16.62 -2.59 -4.35
C PHE A 59 15.71 -3.75 -4.78
N MET A 60 14.87 -4.27 -3.88
CA MET A 60 13.91 -5.33 -4.20
C MET A 60 12.89 -4.89 -5.25
N THR A 61 12.46 -3.64 -5.21
CA THR A 61 11.58 -3.09 -6.27
C THR A 61 12.26 -3.16 -7.63
N LEU A 62 13.53 -2.76 -7.73
CA LEU A 62 14.28 -2.84 -8.99
C LEU A 62 14.42 -4.29 -9.49
N VAL A 63 14.67 -5.24 -8.60
CA VAL A 63 14.78 -6.67 -8.94
C VAL A 63 13.43 -7.24 -9.42
N THR A 64 12.32 -6.78 -8.86
CA THR A 64 10.97 -7.30 -9.17
C THR A 64 10.31 -6.61 -10.36
N VAL A 65 10.78 -5.45 -10.79
CA VAL A 65 10.26 -4.71 -11.97
C VAL A 65 10.12 -5.60 -13.21
N PRO A 66 11.12 -6.39 -13.62
CA PRO A 66 11.01 -7.25 -14.82
C PRO A 66 9.86 -8.26 -14.72
N PHE A 67 9.47 -8.63 -13.51
CA PHE A 67 8.39 -9.60 -13.26
C PHE A 67 7.03 -8.94 -13.05
N ALA A 68 6.95 -7.59 -13.16
CA ALA A 68 5.75 -6.80 -12.89
C ALA A 68 5.16 -7.07 -11.48
N VAL A 69 6.01 -7.35 -10.51
CA VAL A 69 5.63 -7.63 -9.11
C VAL A 69 6.11 -6.48 -8.23
N ILE A 70 5.27 -6.07 -7.30
CA ILE A 70 5.62 -5.07 -6.29
C ILE A 70 6.00 -5.80 -5.01
N PRO A 71 7.16 -5.50 -4.39
CA PRO A 71 7.53 -6.09 -3.12
C PRO A 71 6.54 -5.68 -2.03
N PHE A 72 6.08 -6.64 -1.26
CA PHE A 72 5.11 -6.46 -0.20
C PHE A 72 5.79 -6.52 1.17
N SER A 73 5.43 -5.60 2.06
CA SER A 73 5.90 -5.60 3.45
C SER A 73 4.84 -6.21 4.36
N PRO A 74 4.99 -7.46 4.81
CA PRO A 74 3.97 -8.18 5.58
C PRO A 74 3.97 -7.78 7.08
N PHE A 75 4.05 -6.48 7.40
CA PHE A 75 4.06 -6.01 8.79
C PHE A 75 2.76 -6.36 9.54
N VAL A 76 1.67 -6.52 8.81
CA VAL A 76 0.37 -6.94 9.35
C VAL A 76 0.45 -8.31 9.99
N LEU A 77 1.21 -9.23 9.40
CA LEU A 77 1.43 -10.57 9.96
C LEU A 77 2.14 -10.49 11.32
N LEU A 78 3.09 -9.56 11.46
CA LEU A 78 3.75 -9.31 12.74
C LEU A 78 2.77 -8.82 13.81
N THR A 79 1.88 -7.91 13.46
CA THR A 79 0.88 -7.38 14.40
C THR A 79 -0.18 -8.41 14.75
N GLN A 80 -0.51 -9.32 13.85
CA GLN A 80 -1.49 -10.39 14.07
C GLN A 80 -0.92 -11.53 14.92
N THR A 81 0.31 -11.96 14.63
CA THR A 81 0.93 -13.12 15.28
C THR A 81 1.66 -12.75 16.56
N GLY A 82 2.06 -11.47 16.71
CA GLY A 82 2.93 -11.03 17.81
C GLY A 82 4.34 -11.62 17.76
N ASP A 83 4.63 -12.45 16.75
CA ASP A 83 5.92 -13.12 16.62
C ASP A 83 6.90 -12.27 15.79
N SER A 84 7.88 -11.70 16.46
CA SER A 84 8.97 -10.91 15.86
C SER A 84 10.20 -11.77 15.54
N SER A 85 10.11 -13.10 15.60
CA SER A 85 11.27 -13.97 15.42
C SER A 85 11.71 -14.02 13.96
N ARG A 86 12.99 -13.80 13.73
CA ARG A 86 13.57 -13.90 12.38
C ARG A 86 13.46 -15.31 11.79
N LYS A 87 13.49 -16.32 12.64
CA LYS A 87 13.41 -17.74 12.22
C LYS A 87 12.06 -18.06 11.62
N SER A 88 10.96 -17.66 12.26
CA SER A 88 9.60 -17.84 11.75
C SER A 88 9.42 -17.13 10.40
N PHE A 89 9.91 -15.90 10.28
CA PHE A 89 9.83 -15.14 9.04
C PHE A 89 10.60 -15.81 7.88
N ILE A 90 11.84 -16.28 8.14
CA ILE A 90 12.65 -16.97 7.13
C ILE A 90 11.98 -18.29 6.74
N CYS A 91 11.49 -19.06 7.70
CA CYS A 91 10.79 -20.31 7.45
C CYS A 91 9.55 -20.09 6.56
N GLY A 92 8.72 -19.09 6.88
CA GLY A 92 7.57 -18.72 6.07
C GLY A 92 7.94 -18.30 4.65
N SER A 93 9.02 -17.51 4.49
CA SER A 93 9.50 -17.09 3.19
C SER A 93 10.01 -18.27 2.34
N VAL A 94 10.72 -19.24 2.95
CA VAL A 94 11.17 -20.45 2.29
C VAL A 94 9.99 -21.33 1.88
N LEU A 95 8.97 -21.45 2.74
CA LEU A 95 7.74 -22.18 2.40
C LEU A 95 7.01 -21.54 1.22
N CYS A 96 6.87 -20.22 1.19
CA CYS A 96 6.28 -19.50 0.06
C CYS A 96 7.08 -19.74 -1.24
N LEU A 97 8.41 -19.71 -1.15
CA LEU A 97 9.27 -20.01 -2.30
C LEU A 97 9.08 -21.44 -2.77
N PHE A 98 9.01 -22.41 -1.87
CA PHE A 98 8.75 -23.81 -2.18
C PHE A 98 7.40 -23.99 -2.90
N VAL A 99 6.33 -23.37 -2.38
CA VAL A 99 5.01 -23.38 -3.04
C VAL A 99 5.08 -22.78 -4.43
N ALA A 100 5.84 -21.71 -4.64
CA ALA A 100 5.98 -21.05 -5.93
C ALA A 100 6.72 -21.91 -6.96
N ILE A 101 7.72 -22.70 -6.54
CA ILE A 101 8.52 -23.57 -7.43
C ILE A 101 7.75 -24.84 -7.78
N VAL A 102 6.99 -25.38 -6.83
CA VAL A 102 6.24 -26.65 -7.02
C VAL A 102 4.93 -26.36 -7.77
N THR A 103 4.96 -26.45 -9.08
CA THR A 103 3.83 -26.15 -9.97
C THR A 103 2.51 -26.82 -9.58
N PRO A 104 2.44 -28.12 -9.19
CA PRO A 104 1.20 -28.73 -8.73
C PRO A 104 0.60 -28.03 -7.51
N LEU A 105 1.44 -27.60 -6.58
CA LEU A 105 1.02 -26.90 -5.37
C LEU A 105 0.48 -25.51 -5.70
N THR A 106 1.16 -24.77 -6.56
CA THR A 106 0.68 -23.48 -7.07
C THR A 106 -0.67 -23.61 -7.75
N ARG A 107 -0.87 -24.65 -8.60
CA ARG A 107 -2.16 -24.93 -9.26
C ARG A 107 -3.27 -25.21 -8.25
N LEU A 108 -2.97 -25.93 -7.17
CA LEU A 108 -3.92 -26.21 -6.10
C LEU A 108 -4.40 -24.90 -5.44
N PHE A 109 -3.48 -24.00 -5.10
CA PHE A 109 -3.82 -22.70 -4.52
C PHE A 109 -4.59 -21.81 -5.52
N CYS A 110 -4.22 -21.82 -6.80
CA CYS A 110 -4.93 -21.09 -7.84
C CYS A 110 -6.32 -21.67 -8.15
N ALA A 111 -6.60 -22.90 -7.80
CA ALA A 111 -7.91 -23.53 -7.96
C ALA A 111 -8.92 -23.12 -6.86
N ILE A 112 -8.48 -22.42 -5.81
CA ILE A 112 -9.37 -21.94 -4.75
C ILE A 112 -10.38 -20.95 -5.34
N PRO A 113 -11.70 -21.17 -5.13
CA PRO A 113 -12.73 -20.24 -5.60
C PRO A 113 -12.51 -18.82 -5.09
N LEU A 114 -12.77 -17.84 -5.96
CA LEU A 114 -12.59 -16.42 -5.63
C LEU A 114 -13.37 -16.00 -4.38
N ALA A 115 -14.55 -16.56 -4.16
CA ALA A 115 -15.37 -16.27 -2.98
C ALA A 115 -14.64 -16.63 -1.67
N ILE A 116 -13.98 -17.79 -1.63
CA ILE A 116 -13.20 -18.23 -0.46
C ILE A 116 -11.99 -17.33 -0.27
N SER A 117 -11.24 -17.07 -1.34
CA SER A 117 -10.07 -16.18 -1.31
C SER A 117 -10.43 -14.78 -0.83
N SER A 118 -11.56 -14.23 -1.30
CA SER A 118 -12.05 -12.91 -0.89
C SER A 118 -12.46 -12.87 0.58
N ALA A 119 -13.07 -13.93 1.10
CA ALA A 119 -13.43 -14.03 2.51
C ALA A 119 -12.18 -14.06 3.40
N VAL A 120 -11.16 -14.86 3.03
CA VAL A 120 -9.88 -14.92 3.75
C VAL A 120 -9.18 -13.56 3.72
N MET A 121 -9.16 -12.89 2.56
CA MET A 121 -8.59 -11.54 2.41
C MET A 121 -9.31 -10.54 3.31
N LEU A 122 -10.65 -10.57 3.35
CA LEU A 122 -11.43 -9.67 4.21
C LEU A 122 -11.01 -9.82 5.68
N VAL A 123 -10.99 -11.06 6.18
CA VAL A 123 -10.58 -11.34 7.56
C VAL A 123 -9.13 -10.89 7.82
N SER A 124 -8.23 -11.12 6.86
CA SER A 124 -6.82 -10.74 6.97
C SER A 124 -6.60 -9.22 7.01
N TYR A 125 -7.50 -8.44 6.40
CA TYR A 125 -7.41 -6.98 6.39
C TYR A 125 -8.08 -6.28 7.57
N LEU A 126 -8.93 -6.96 8.35
CA LEU A 126 -9.54 -6.38 9.55
C LEU A 126 -8.51 -5.78 10.54
N PRO A 127 -7.38 -6.43 10.83
CA PRO A 127 -6.36 -5.83 11.69
C PRO A 127 -5.68 -4.58 11.13
N LEU A 128 -5.69 -4.39 9.81
CA LEU A 128 -5.23 -3.13 9.19
C LEU A 128 -6.14 -1.97 9.57
N LEU A 129 -7.44 -2.21 9.58
CA LEU A 129 -8.42 -1.22 10.03
C LEU A 129 -8.14 -0.82 11.48
N TYR A 130 -7.91 -1.80 12.36
CA TYR A 130 -7.51 -1.55 13.75
C TYR A 130 -6.24 -0.69 13.84
N SER A 131 -5.20 -1.03 13.08
CA SER A 131 -3.96 -0.23 13.02
C SER A 131 -4.23 1.20 12.55
N GLY A 132 -5.07 1.39 11.54
CA GLY A 132 -5.49 2.71 11.07
C GLY A 132 -6.20 3.53 12.14
N LEU A 133 -7.10 2.89 12.92
CA LEU A 133 -7.79 3.53 14.03
C LEU A 133 -6.83 3.90 15.17
N VAL A 134 -5.87 3.03 15.51
CA VAL A 134 -4.84 3.33 16.52
C VAL A 134 -3.99 4.54 16.12
N PHE A 135 -3.61 4.65 14.84
CA PHE A 135 -2.91 5.84 14.35
C PHE A 135 -3.77 7.11 14.46
N SER A 136 -5.08 7.00 14.24
CA SER A 136 -6.00 8.14 14.33
C SER A 136 -6.29 8.57 15.79
N GLN A 137 -6.09 7.69 16.79
CA GLN A 137 -6.26 8.05 18.21
C GLN A 137 -5.31 9.16 18.69
N GLN A 138 -4.18 9.36 18.00
CA GLN A 138 -3.26 10.44 18.29
C GLN A 138 -3.79 11.82 17.85
N ILE A 139 -4.89 11.85 17.11
CA ILE A 139 -5.53 13.06 16.59
C ILE A 139 -6.71 13.38 17.49
N THR A 140 -6.74 14.61 18.03
CA THR A 140 -7.93 15.09 18.75
C THR A 140 -9.11 15.17 17.79
N PHE A 141 -10.23 14.50 18.13
CA PHE A 141 -11.44 14.48 17.31
C PHE A 141 -12.20 15.82 17.40
N THR A 142 -11.64 16.86 16.80
CA THR A 142 -12.34 18.12 16.53
C THR A 142 -13.00 18.05 15.16
N ALA A 143 -14.08 18.81 14.94
CA ALA A 143 -14.75 18.87 13.64
C ALA A 143 -13.74 19.13 12.50
N ARG A 144 -12.81 20.03 12.72
CA ARG A 144 -11.72 20.36 11.79
C ARG A 144 -10.87 19.13 11.42
N ASN A 145 -10.41 18.37 12.40
CA ASN A 145 -9.55 17.20 12.16
C ASN A 145 -10.33 16.05 11.51
N ILE A 146 -11.63 15.95 11.81
CA ILE A 146 -12.51 15.00 11.13
C ILE A 146 -12.63 15.33 9.64
N TYR A 147 -12.85 16.59 9.26
CA TYR A 147 -12.89 17.00 7.86
C TYR A 147 -11.57 16.77 7.13
N ARG A 148 -10.43 17.03 7.77
CA ARG A 148 -9.09 16.76 7.21
C ARG A 148 -8.90 15.28 6.84
N LEU A 149 -9.44 14.37 7.64
CA LEU A 149 -9.34 12.94 7.41
C LEU A 149 -10.44 12.43 6.48
N ALA A 150 -11.68 12.83 6.74
CA ALA A 150 -12.85 12.27 6.08
C ALA A 150 -12.94 12.67 4.60
N LEU A 151 -12.67 13.94 4.27
CA LEU A 151 -12.88 14.42 2.92
C LEU A 151 -11.98 13.70 1.89
N PRO A 152 -10.66 13.55 2.09
CA PRO A 152 -9.83 12.78 1.19
C PRO A 152 -10.22 11.31 1.11
N LEU A 153 -10.60 10.72 2.25
CA LEU A 153 -11.04 9.34 2.33
C LEU A 153 -12.29 9.10 1.51
N PHE A 154 -13.33 9.91 1.69
CA PHE A 154 -14.59 9.77 0.97
C PHE A 154 -14.45 10.03 -0.52
N VAL A 155 -13.67 11.04 -0.91
CA VAL A 155 -13.37 11.29 -2.33
C VAL A 155 -12.65 10.10 -2.95
N GLY A 156 -11.67 9.53 -2.24
CA GLY A 156 -10.96 8.33 -2.70
C GLY A 156 -11.88 7.13 -2.88
N ILE A 157 -12.72 6.83 -1.89
CA ILE A 157 -13.69 5.73 -1.95
C ILE A 157 -14.73 5.98 -3.06
N PHE A 158 -15.24 7.20 -3.19
CA PHE A 158 -16.17 7.57 -4.24
C PHE A 158 -15.58 7.29 -5.64
N LEU A 159 -14.36 7.72 -5.90
CA LEU A 159 -13.68 7.49 -7.17
C LEU A 159 -13.42 6.00 -7.43
N MET A 160 -13.12 5.21 -6.39
CA MET A 160 -12.98 3.75 -6.54
C MET A 160 -14.29 3.05 -6.91
N GLY A 161 -15.41 3.59 -6.46
CA GLY A 161 -16.76 3.08 -6.78
C GLY A 161 -17.29 3.56 -8.12
N LEU A 162 -16.62 4.50 -8.78
CA LEU A 162 -17.13 5.10 -10.02
C LEU A 162 -16.96 4.14 -11.20
N PRO A 163 -18.03 3.84 -11.94
CA PRO A 163 -17.91 3.03 -13.15
C PRO A 163 -16.92 3.63 -14.15
N PRO A 164 -16.06 2.81 -14.80
CA PRO A 164 -15.04 3.29 -15.73
C PRO A 164 -15.58 4.15 -16.90
N VAL A 165 -16.87 4.00 -17.22
CA VAL A 165 -17.54 4.75 -18.30
C VAL A 165 -17.47 6.25 -18.05
N TYR A 166 -17.62 6.72 -16.80
CA TYR A 166 -17.55 8.15 -16.48
C TYR A 166 -16.17 8.78 -16.66
N LEU A 167 -15.13 7.95 -16.74
CA LEU A 167 -13.75 8.41 -16.90
C LEU A 167 -13.26 8.30 -18.35
N GLN A 168 -14.09 7.80 -19.28
CA GLN A 168 -13.68 7.54 -20.66
C GLN A 168 -13.42 8.83 -21.46
N ASP A 169 -14.17 9.89 -21.20
CA ASP A 169 -14.06 11.17 -21.88
C ASP A 169 -12.90 12.04 -21.40
N LEU A 170 -12.21 11.59 -20.35
CA LEU A 170 -11.07 12.31 -19.81
C LEU A 170 -9.80 12.15 -20.67
N PRO A 171 -8.96 13.20 -20.75
CA PRO A 171 -7.67 13.10 -21.43
C PRO A 171 -6.85 11.91 -20.94
N LEU A 172 -6.19 11.21 -21.86
CA LEU A 172 -5.35 10.03 -21.58
C LEU A 172 -4.23 10.32 -20.57
N THR A 173 -3.87 11.59 -20.38
CA THR A 173 -2.85 12.01 -19.41
C THR A 173 -3.34 11.93 -17.96
N ILE A 174 -4.60 12.26 -17.71
CA ILE A 174 -5.17 12.40 -16.36
C ILE A 174 -5.98 11.15 -15.96
N ARG A 175 -6.53 10.46 -16.96
CA ARG A 175 -7.39 9.29 -16.77
C ARG A 175 -6.77 8.22 -15.88
N PRO A 176 -5.51 7.77 -16.06
CA PRO A 176 -4.90 6.76 -15.18
C PRO A 176 -4.79 7.22 -13.73
N LEU A 177 -4.56 8.53 -13.51
CA LEU A 177 -4.48 9.12 -12.17
C LEU A 177 -5.84 9.09 -11.48
N LEU A 178 -6.89 9.59 -12.15
CA LEU A 178 -8.24 9.66 -11.58
C LEU A 178 -8.92 8.30 -11.44
N SER A 179 -8.50 7.31 -12.23
CA SER A 179 -8.98 5.93 -12.09
C SER A 179 -8.47 5.25 -10.81
N ASN A 180 -7.45 5.81 -10.17
CA ASN A 180 -6.91 5.31 -8.91
C ASN A 180 -7.39 6.17 -7.74
N GLY A 181 -8.58 5.88 -7.21
CA GLY A 181 -9.18 6.65 -6.12
C GLY A 181 -8.32 6.70 -4.86
N LEU A 182 -7.55 5.64 -4.55
CA LEU A 182 -6.61 5.65 -3.42
C LEU A 182 -5.54 6.74 -3.62
N LEU A 183 -4.97 6.81 -4.81
CA LEU A 183 -3.95 7.79 -5.16
C LEU A 183 -4.48 9.22 -5.08
N VAL A 184 -5.68 9.44 -5.63
CA VAL A 184 -6.35 10.75 -5.58
C VAL A 184 -6.66 11.15 -4.13
N GLY A 185 -7.15 10.23 -3.30
CA GLY A 185 -7.40 10.47 -1.88
C GLY A 185 -6.12 10.90 -1.15
N ILE A 186 -5.02 10.22 -1.36
CA ILE A 186 -3.73 10.58 -0.73
C ILE A 186 -3.23 11.94 -1.24
N LEU A 187 -3.28 12.19 -2.55
CA LEU A 187 -2.89 13.49 -3.11
C LEU A 187 -3.74 14.61 -2.55
N LEU A 188 -5.06 14.41 -2.46
CA LEU A 188 -5.97 15.38 -1.89
C LEU A 188 -5.65 15.65 -0.42
N ALA A 189 -5.35 14.62 0.37
CA ALA A 189 -4.93 14.79 1.76
C ALA A 189 -3.67 15.64 1.87
N VAL A 190 -2.65 15.36 1.06
CA VAL A 190 -1.41 16.14 1.04
C VAL A 190 -1.65 17.58 0.59
N LEU A 191 -2.46 17.79 -0.45
CA LEU A 191 -2.80 19.13 -0.93
C LEU A 191 -3.57 19.93 0.13
N MET A 192 -4.58 19.33 0.75
CA MET A 192 -5.35 20.00 1.81
C MET A 192 -4.48 20.36 3.00
N GLU A 193 -3.54 19.49 3.37
CA GLU A 193 -2.63 19.76 4.49
C GLU A 193 -1.67 20.92 4.22
N ASN A 194 -1.23 21.09 2.99
CA ASN A 194 -0.27 22.12 2.61
C ASN A 194 -0.91 23.44 2.16
N LEU A 195 -2.13 23.39 1.59
CA LEU A 195 -2.77 24.57 1.02
C LEU A 195 -3.74 25.27 2.00
N ILE A 196 -4.36 24.50 2.90
CA ILE A 196 -5.36 25.04 3.82
C ILE A 196 -4.70 25.39 5.15
N PRO A 197 -4.72 26.66 5.58
CA PRO A 197 -4.23 27.06 6.88
C PRO A 197 -5.23 26.68 7.98
N TRP A 198 -5.22 25.40 8.34
CA TRP A 198 -6.16 24.80 9.29
C TRP A 198 -6.20 25.48 10.67
N GLU A 199 -5.11 26.15 11.05
CA GLU A 199 -5.04 26.89 12.32
C GLU A 199 -5.96 28.11 12.38
N ARG A 200 -6.32 28.66 11.21
CA ARG A 200 -7.18 29.84 11.09
C ARG A 200 -8.66 29.51 11.00
N ILE A 201 -9.01 28.25 10.81
CA ILE A 201 -10.39 27.79 10.70
C ILE A 201 -10.84 27.40 12.12
N LYS A 202 -11.76 28.18 12.68
CA LYS A 202 -12.39 27.92 14.00
C LYS A 202 -13.45 26.83 13.91
#